data_da26acb419f8e0220f6d8a1cc4e152a6
#
_entry.id   da26acb419f8e0220f6d8a1cc4e152a6
#
_cell.length_a   1.000
_cell.length_b   1.000
_cell.length_c   1.000
_cell.angle_alpha   90.00
_cell.angle_beta   90.00
_cell.angle_gamma   90.00
#
_symmetry.space_group_name_H-M   'P 1'
#
loop_
_entity.id
_entity.type
_entity.pdbx_description
1 polymer ?
#
loop_
_entity_poly.entity_id
_entity_poly.type
_entity_poly.pdbx_seq_one_letter_code
_entity_poly.pdbx_strand_id
1 'polypeptide(L)' 'RPQILREVAGRPQCGGPLRLLAGPERIESGWWDDAEPATVGDVRRDYFVAISLRSEWLWVFRSRAGWFLHGVFS' A
#
# COMPACT_ATOMS: atom_id res chain seq x y z
N ARG A 1 9.37 2.57 -7.21
CA ARG A 1 8.02 2.75 -7.73
C ARG A 1 7.11 1.67 -7.16
N PRO A 2 6.01 2.05 -6.53
CA PRO A 2 5.11 1.05 -5.96
C PRO A 2 4.51 0.15 -7.03
N GLN A 3 4.36 -1.10 -6.68
CA GLN A 3 3.77 -2.07 -7.56
C GLN A 3 2.30 -2.21 -7.25
N ILE A 4 1.45 -2.16 -8.28
CA ILE A 4 0.03 -2.29 -8.08
C ILE A 4 -0.30 -3.74 -7.70
N LEU A 5 -1.19 -3.89 -6.74
CA LEU A 5 -1.63 -5.19 -6.28
C LEU A 5 -3.06 -5.43 -6.72
N ARG A 6 -3.38 -6.69 -6.97
CA ARG A 6 -4.74 -7.07 -7.28
C ARG A 6 -5.56 -7.08 -6.00
N GLU A 7 -6.80 -6.68 -6.10
CA GLU A 7 -7.70 -6.73 -4.96
C GLU A 7 -8.77 -7.78 -5.23
N VAL A 8 -8.93 -8.68 -4.27
CA VAL A 8 -9.95 -9.71 -4.36
C VAL A 8 -10.71 -9.74 -3.04
N ALA A 9 -12.03 -9.61 -3.14
CA ALA A 9 -12.90 -9.59 -1.96
C ALA A 9 -12.47 -8.55 -0.94
N GLY A 10 -11.99 -7.41 -1.41
CA GLY A 10 -11.57 -6.31 -0.55
C GLY A 10 -10.20 -6.48 0.06
N ARG A 11 -9.45 -7.50 -0.34
CA ARG A 11 -8.12 -7.75 0.23
C ARG A 11 -7.06 -7.70 -0.86
N PRO A 12 -5.89 -7.14 -0.53
CA PRO A 12 -4.80 -7.14 -1.50
C PRO A 12 -4.23 -8.54 -1.69
N GLN A 13 -3.73 -8.78 -2.90
CA GLN A 13 -3.17 -10.06 -3.29
C GLN A 13 -1.76 -9.85 -3.78
N CYS A 14 -0.86 -10.69 -3.32
CA CYS A 14 0.52 -10.68 -3.80
C CYS A 14 1.03 -12.10 -3.69
N GLY A 15 0.89 -12.87 -4.78
CA GLY A 15 1.20 -14.29 -4.72
C GLY A 15 0.20 -15.04 -3.87
N GLY A 16 -1.01 -14.49 -3.71
CA GLY A 16 -2.04 -15.03 -2.85
C GLY A 16 -2.56 -13.95 -1.92
N PRO A 17 -3.56 -14.27 -1.12
CA PRO A 17 -4.13 -13.27 -0.21
C PRO A 17 -3.13 -12.84 0.84
N LEU A 18 -3.14 -11.56 1.13
CA LEU A 18 -2.30 -11.01 2.19
C LEU A 18 -3.10 -10.87 3.46
N ARG A 19 -2.43 -11.07 4.56
CA ARG A 19 -3.03 -10.89 5.87
C ARG A 19 -2.48 -9.61 6.46
N LEU A 20 -3.38 -8.69 6.78
CA LEU A 20 -2.96 -7.41 7.35
C LEU A 20 -2.69 -7.59 8.83
N LEU A 21 -1.50 -7.25 9.25
CA LEU A 21 -1.06 -7.44 10.63
C LEU A 21 -1.18 -6.17 11.45
N ALA A 22 -0.96 -5.02 10.83
CA ALA A 22 -0.98 -3.76 11.53
C ALA A 22 -1.39 -2.66 10.58
N GLY A 23 -1.98 -1.62 11.13
CA GLY A 23 -2.42 -0.47 10.38
C GLY A 23 -3.89 -0.21 10.59
N PRO A 24 -4.44 0.76 9.89
CA PRO A 24 -3.73 1.61 8.94
C PRO A 24 -2.95 2.73 9.61
N GLU A 25 -1.83 3.07 8.99
CA GLU A 25 -1.10 4.26 9.33
C GLU A 25 -1.31 5.24 8.18
N ARG A 26 -2.06 6.28 8.43
CA ARG A 26 -2.38 7.22 7.38
C ARG A 26 -1.25 8.20 7.17
N ILE A 27 -0.78 8.25 5.94
CA ILE A 27 0.24 9.19 5.55
C ILE A 27 -0.33 10.05 4.44
N GLU A 28 -0.28 11.35 4.64
CA GLU A 28 -0.75 12.28 3.64
C GLU A 28 0.44 13.04 3.13
N SER A 29 0.73 12.84 1.85
CA SER A 29 1.79 13.60 1.22
C SER A 29 1.31 15.03 1.09
N GLY A 30 2.17 15.92 1.48
CA GLY A 30 1.81 17.30 1.48
C GLY A 30 2.42 18.04 0.30
N TRP A 31 2.42 19.33 0.47
CA TRP A 31 2.95 20.23 -0.52
C TRP A 31 4.43 20.00 -0.83
N TRP A 32 5.10 19.31 0.05
CA TRP A 32 6.54 19.06 -0.13
C TRP A 32 6.84 17.94 -1.12
N ASP A 33 5.80 17.23 -1.53
CA ASP A 33 5.97 16.12 -2.46
C ASP A 33 5.87 16.65 -3.88
N ASP A 34 6.98 17.02 -4.44
CA ASP A 34 7.03 17.60 -5.77
C ASP A 34 6.96 16.60 -6.89
N ALA A 35 7.08 15.34 -6.56
CA ALA A 35 7.18 14.32 -7.59
C ALA A 35 5.89 14.15 -8.37
N GLU A 36 4.77 14.49 -7.77
CA GLU A 36 3.48 14.26 -8.42
C GLU A 36 2.53 15.40 -8.19
N PRO A 37 2.81 16.53 -8.80
CA PRO A 37 1.94 17.69 -8.61
C PRO A 37 0.52 17.47 -9.08
N ALA A 38 0.32 16.57 -10.04
CA ALA A 38 -1.00 16.32 -10.57
C ALA A 38 -1.90 15.57 -9.57
N THR A 39 -1.31 15.01 -8.54
CA THR A 39 -2.08 14.25 -7.57
C THR A 39 -2.25 15.00 -6.26
N VAL A 40 -1.92 16.27 -6.27
CA VAL A 40 -2.10 17.09 -5.08
C VAL A 40 -3.57 17.02 -4.66
N GLY A 41 -3.78 16.72 -3.39
CA GLY A 41 -5.11 16.56 -2.88
C GLY A 41 -5.56 15.10 -2.82
N ASP A 42 -4.87 14.22 -3.56
CA ASP A 42 -5.26 12.83 -3.62
C ASP A 42 -4.16 11.91 -3.13
N VAL A 43 -3.25 12.43 -2.35
CA VAL A 43 -2.08 11.68 -1.96
C VAL A 43 -2.21 11.07 -0.58
N ARG A 44 -3.43 10.72 -0.22
CA ARG A 44 -3.68 10.05 1.04
C ARG A 44 -3.42 8.57 0.88
N ARG A 45 -2.59 8.03 1.73
CA ARG A 45 -2.24 6.62 1.71
C ARG A 45 -2.42 6.03 3.08
N ASP A 46 -3.09 4.91 3.14
CA ASP A 46 -3.23 4.16 4.38
C ASP A 46 -2.27 2.98 4.31
N TYR A 47 -1.23 3.01 5.12
CA TYR A 47 -0.21 1.99 5.10
C TYR A 47 -0.52 0.87 6.07
N PHE A 48 -0.16 -0.33 5.66
CA PHE A 48 -0.36 -1.53 6.46
C PHE A 48 0.88 -2.40 6.39
N VAL A 49 1.12 -3.12 7.47
CA VAL A 49 2.08 -4.23 7.45
C VAL A 49 1.27 -5.48 7.19
N ALA A 50 1.69 -6.24 6.21
CA ALA A 50 0.97 -7.45 5.81
C ALA A 50 1.93 -8.62 5.73
N ILE A 51 1.38 -9.82 5.79
CA ILE A 51 2.18 -11.03 5.64
C ILE A 51 1.58 -11.86 4.51
N SER A 52 2.47 -12.37 3.67
CA SER A 52 2.06 -13.20 2.55
C SER A 52 1.95 -14.66 2.97
N LEU A 53 1.45 -15.49 2.05
CA LEU A 53 1.38 -16.93 2.31
C LEU A 53 2.76 -17.56 2.47
N ARG A 54 3.78 -16.88 1.99
CA ARG A 54 5.16 -17.34 2.13
C ARG A 54 5.82 -16.79 3.39
N SER A 55 5.02 -16.18 4.25
CA SER A 55 5.53 -15.58 5.48
C SER A 55 6.47 -14.42 5.22
N GLU A 56 6.31 -13.76 4.11
CA GLU A 56 7.06 -12.55 3.81
C GLU A 56 6.32 -11.36 4.36
N TRP A 57 7.06 -10.48 5.01
CA TRP A 57 6.47 -9.27 5.57
C TRP A 57 6.54 -8.18 4.51
N LEU A 58 5.39 -7.59 4.25
CA LEU A 58 5.25 -6.62 3.18
C LEU A 58 4.73 -5.31 3.73
N TRP A 59 5.20 -4.23 3.13
CA TRP A 59 4.69 -2.91 3.44
C TRP A 59 3.81 -2.49 2.27
N VAL A 60 2.50 -2.42 2.51
CA VAL A 60 1.54 -2.14 1.46
C VAL A 60 0.75 -0.89 1.83
N PHE A 61 0.12 -0.30 0.85
CA PHE A 61 -0.74 0.82 1.14
C PHE A 61 -1.96 0.80 0.24
N ARG A 62 -3.00 1.41 0.76
CA ARG A 62 -4.23 1.60 0.01
C ARG A 62 -4.38 3.08 -0.29
N SER A 63 -4.69 3.39 -1.54
CA SER A 63 -4.96 4.75 -1.95
C SER A 63 -6.26 4.74 -2.73
N ARG A 64 -6.60 5.88 -3.28
CA ARG A 64 -7.76 5.99 -4.13
C ARG A 64 -7.69 5.07 -5.34
N ALA A 65 -6.49 4.83 -5.81
CA ALA A 65 -6.28 4.01 -6.99
C ALA A 65 -6.26 2.51 -6.69
N GLY A 66 -6.29 2.14 -5.42
CA GLY A 66 -6.30 0.73 -5.04
C GLY A 66 -5.16 0.39 -4.10
N TRP A 67 -4.77 -0.88 -4.12
CA TRP A 67 -3.72 -1.38 -3.25
C TRP A 67 -2.39 -1.42 -3.98
N PHE A 68 -1.33 -1.12 -3.25
CA PHE A 68 0.02 -1.11 -3.82
C PHE A 68 1.01 -1.71 -2.85
N LEU A 69 2.01 -2.38 -3.40
CA LEU A 69 3.14 -2.88 -2.63
C LEU A 69 4.21 -1.80 -2.61
N HIS A 70 4.56 -1.34 -1.41
CA HIS A 70 5.59 -0.34 -1.26
C HIS A 70 6.97 -0.99 -1.15
N GLY A 71 7.06 -2.05 -0.36
CA GLY A 71 8.32 -2.72 -0.19
C GLY A 71 8.16 -4.01 0.59
N VAL A 72 9.27 -4.72 0.70
CA VAL A 72 9.32 -5.98 1.42
C VAL A 72 10.29 -5.80 2.57
N PHE A 73 9.84 -6.18 3.76
CA PHE A 73 10.74 -6.20 4.92
C PHE A 73 11.60 -7.45 4.81
N SER A 74 12.87 -7.29 4.95
CA SER A 74 13.76 -8.44 4.82
C SER A 74 14.55 -8.67 6.10
#